data_466af39ae160ad58021599551d10e2eb
#
_entry.id   466af39ae160ad58021599551d10e2eb
#
_cell.length_a   1.000
_cell.length_b   1.000
_cell.length_c   1.000
_cell.angle_alpha   90.00
_cell.angle_beta   90.00
_cell.angle_gamma   90.00
#
_symmetry.space_group_name_H-M   'P 1'
#
loop_
_entity.id
_entity.type
_entity.pdbx_description
1 polymer ?
#
loop_
_entity_poly.entity_id
_entity_poly.type
_entity_poly.pdbx_seq_one_letter_code
_entity_poly.pdbx_strand_id
1 'polypeptide(L)'
;MLLVYENKDKGISAEWKKPVHMPPHLHEAIEVVYVTNGNIALGVGMELYNMDEGDFAIVFPNVIHHYQVFDEKENKAIFLYIDPAVLSGFLKELQIYSPKNPVLKKENVHPEVVHAIKFLMQNPECTPILAQAYAQIILAYVFTEIPMIDKKSLGSNDLIYNSVEYIAKNFRDEISLEKMAFDLGISKYVLSRMFAKTFHCNFNKYLNGVRLNYAVGALENTQDTITNICLECGFESQRTFNRVFKERYKITPREY
;
A
#
# COMPACT_ATOMS: atom_id res chain seq x y z
N MET A 1 8.64 -3.81 -12.27
CA MET A 1 8.43 -3.06 -11.02
C MET A 1 7.79 -4.03 -10.04
N LEU A 2 8.24 -4.12 -8.81
CA LEU A 2 7.70 -5.09 -7.84
C LEU A 2 6.61 -4.41 -7.02
N LEU A 3 5.45 -5.05 -6.90
CA LEU A 3 4.41 -4.63 -5.97
C LEU A 3 4.87 -4.99 -4.55
N VAL A 4 4.70 -4.06 -3.63
CA VAL A 4 5.15 -4.20 -2.25
C VAL A 4 3.93 -4.23 -1.34
N TYR A 5 3.90 -5.18 -0.39
CA TYR A 5 2.99 -5.08 0.73
C TYR A 5 3.70 -4.31 1.84
N GLU A 6 3.11 -3.21 2.27
CA GLU A 6 3.64 -2.40 3.36
C GLU A 6 2.88 -2.69 4.65
N ASN A 7 3.59 -2.98 5.72
CA ASN A 7 3.00 -2.94 7.05
C ASN A 7 2.91 -1.48 7.50
N LYS A 8 1.72 -1.04 7.86
CA LYS A 8 1.51 0.25 8.52
C LYS A 8 1.25 0.03 10.01
N ASP A 9 1.63 1.00 10.81
CA ASP A 9 1.41 0.96 12.25
C ASP A 9 -0.08 0.84 12.58
N LYS A 10 -0.38 0.18 13.69
CA LYS A 10 -1.76 0.09 14.19
C LYS A 10 -2.21 1.44 14.71
N GLY A 11 -3.49 1.75 14.52
CA GLY A 11 -4.08 2.99 14.98
C GLY A 11 -4.17 4.05 13.87
N ILE A 12 -3.86 5.29 14.21
CA ILE A 12 -3.90 6.44 13.30
C ILE A 12 -2.56 7.14 13.37
N SER A 13 -1.91 7.31 12.23
CA SER A 13 -0.67 8.06 12.11
C SER A 13 -0.74 9.08 10.98
N ALA A 14 -0.10 10.22 11.18
CA ALA A 14 -0.03 11.29 10.19
C ALA A 14 1.42 11.75 10.05
N GLU A 15 1.87 11.94 8.82
CA GLU A 15 3.22 12.39 8.54
C GLU A 15 3.29 13.35 7.34
N TRP A 16 4.22 14.29 7.43
CA TRP A 16 4.62 15.06 6.28
C TRP A 16 5.59 14.27 5.43
N LYS A 17 5.26 14.13 4.14
CA LYS A 17 6.21 13.54 3.19
C LYS A 17 6.53 14.50 2.07
N LYS A 18 7.77 14.43 1.62
CA LYS A 18 8.17 14.89 0.30
C LYS A 18 7.86 13.72 -0.65
N PRO A 19 6.80 13.81 -1.46
CA PRO A 19 6.43 12.70 -2.33
C PRO A 19 7.58 12.37 -3.28
N VAL A 20 7.84 11.08 -3.40
CA VAL A 20 8.80 10.52 -4.33
C VAL A 20 8.08 9.51 -5.22
N HIS A 21 8.73 9.10 -6.30
CA HIS A 21 8.22 8.01 -7.11
C HIS A 21 8.17 6.73 -6.29
N MET A 22 6.97 6.31 -5.88
CA MET A 22 6.73 5.08 -5.14
C MET A 22 6.17 4.01 -6.08
N PRO A 23 6.76 2.80 -6.11
CA PRO A 23 6.25 1.71 -6.92
C PRO A 23 4.86 1.26 -6.44
N PRO A 24 4.11 0.49 -7.27
CA PRO A 24 2.87 -0.12 -6.85
C PRO A 24 3.00 -0.89 -5.54
N HIS A 25 2.15 -0.55 -4.58
CA HIS A 25 2.10 -1.17 -3.26
C HIS A 25 0.66 -1.26 -2.76
N LEU A 26 0.44 -1.98 -1.69
CA LEU A 26 -0.82 -2.07 -0.97
C LEU A 26 -0.57 -2.31 0.51
N HIS A 27 -1.53 -1.98 1.33
CA HIS A 27 -1.54 -2.20 2.78
C HIS A 27 -2.98 -2.31 3.31
N GLU A 28 -3.14 -2.75 4.55
CA GLU A 28 -4.46 -2.86 5.21
C GLU A 28 -4.98 -1.52 5.72
N ALA A 29 -4.13 -0.50 5.88
CA ALA A 29 -4.57 0.81 6.31
C ALA A 29 -5.37 1.53 5.22
N ILE A 30 -6.30 2.40 5.64
CA ILE A 30 -6.82 3.45 4.79
C ILE A 30 -5.71 4.50 4.67
N GLU A 31 -5.41 4.92 3.44
CA GLU A 31 -4.47 6.00 3.21
C GLU A 31 -5.20 7.24 2.71
N VAL A 32 -4.93 8.37 3.37
CA VAL A 32 -5.41 9.68 2.97
C VAL A 32 -4.21 10.52 2.56
N VAL A 33 -4.32 11.20 1.42
CA VAL A 33 -3.29 12.12 0.93
C VAL A 33 -3.89 13.49 0.71
N TYR A 34 -3.26 14.51 1.27
CA TYR A 34 -3.62 15.90 1.07
C TYR A 34 -2.41 16.69 0.57
N VAL A 35 -2.48 17.19 -0.67
CA VAL A 35 -1.38 17.93 -1.27
C VAL A 35 -1.35 19.34 -0.71
N THR A 36 -0.22 19.72 -0.12
CA THR A 36 -0.05 21.04 0.51
C THR A 36 0.84 21.98 -0.27
N ASN A 37 1.62 21.44 -1.20
CA ASN A 37 2.44 22.22 -2.13
C ASN A 37 2.81 21.35 -3.33
N GLY A 38 2.80 21.92 -4.53
CA GLY A 38 3.20 21.25 -5.76
C GLY A 38 2.13 20.28 -6.30
N ASN A 39 2.58 19.17 -6.89
CA ASN A 39 1.70 18.18 -7.51
C ASN A 39 2.21 16.75 -7.31
N ILE A 40 1.26 15.81 -7.36
CA ILE A 40 1.51 14.37 -7.25
C ILE A 40 0.56 13.66 -8.21
N ALA A 41 1.01 12.62 -8.88
CA ALA A 41 0.11 11.70 -9.56
C ALA A 41 -0.08 10.43 -8.71
N LEU A 42 -1.35 10.12 -8.42
CA LEU A 42 -1.79 8.89 -7.75
C LEU A 42 -2.29 7.90 -8.78
N GLY A 43 -1.64 6.75 -8.87
CA GLY A 43 -2.13 5.62 -9.66
C GLY A 43 -2.94 4.67 -8.78
N VAL A 44 -4.17 4.34 -9.19
CA VAL A 44 -5.04 3.35 -8.55
C VAL A 44 -5.57 2.41 -9.61
N GLY A 45 -5.29 1.13 -9.46
CA GLY A 45 -5.62 0.15 -10.50
C GLY A 45 -4.88 0.44 -11.81
N MET A 46 -5.61 0.75 -12.86
CA MET A 46 -5.06 1.08 -14.19
C MET A 46 -5.12 2.59 -14.51
N GLU A 47 -5.65 3.40 -13.62
CA GLU A 47 -5.85 4.83 -13.83
C GLU A 47 -4.82 5.66 -13.06
N LEU A 48 -4.47 6.81 -13.63
CA LEU A 48 -3.55 7.77 -13.04
C LEU A 48 -4.29 9.10 -12.84
N TYR A 49 -4.31 9.57 -11.60
CA TYR A 49 -5.01 10.78 -11.18
C TYR A 49 -3.99 11.86 -10.81
N ASN A 50 -4.02 13.00 -11.50
CA ASN A 50 -3.18 14.14 -11.14
C ASN A 50 -3.82 14.92 -10.00
N MET A 51 -3.02 15.22 -8.98
CA MET A 51 -3.39 15.98 -7.80
C MET A 51 -2.52 17.22 -7.70
N ASP A 52 -3.14 18.37 -7.50
CA ASP A 52 -2.50 19.66 -7.29
C ASP A 52 -2.67 20.13 -5.83
N GLU A 53 -2.07 21.25 -5.49
CA GLU A 53 -2.19 21.86 -4.15
C GLU A 53 -3.65 22.08 -3.73
N GLY A 54 -4.02 21.50 -2.60
CA GLY A 54 -5.38 21.52 -2.03
C GLY A 54 -6.21 20.31 -2.40
N ASP A 55 -5.76 19.45 -3.33
CA ASP A 55 -6.45 18.21 -3.67
C ASP A 55 -6.31 17.16 -2.55
N PHE A 56 -7.32 16.35 -2.45
CA PHE A 56 -7.46 15.26 -1.49
C PHE A 56 -7.56 13.93 -2.23
N ALA A 57 -6.96 12.90 -1.68
CA ALA A 57 -7.19 11.53 -2.13
C ALA A 57 -7.39 10.59 -0.96
N ILE A 58 -8.13 9.48 -1.23
CA ILE A 58 -8.27 8.37 -0.30
C ILE A 58 -8.13 7.04 -1.02
N VAL A 59 -7.31 6.17 -0.44
CA VAL A 59 -7.14 4.78 -0.89
C VAL A 59 -7.66 3.86 0.21
N PHE A 60 -8.60 3.01 -0.15
CA PHE A 60 -9.18 2.04 0.80
C PHE A 60 -8.25 0.85 1.01
N PRO A 61 -8.44 0.09 2.10
CA PRO A 61 -7.62 -1.07 2.44
C PRO A 61 -7.46 -2.04 1.28
N ASN A 62 -6.24 -2.51 1.09
CA ASN A 62 -5.89 -3.53 0.11
C ASN A 62 -6.10 -3.12 -1.36
N VAL A 63 -6.21 -1.84 -1.66
CA VAL A 63 -6.23 -1.34 -3.03
C VAL A 63 -4.81 -1.05 -3.50
N ILE A 64 -4.44 -1.61 -4.66
CA ILE A 64 -3.12 -1.39 -5.25
C ILE A 64 -3.03 0.05 -5.72
N HIS A 65 -2.02 0.77 -5.26
CA HIS A 65 -1.77 2.15 -5.63
C HIS A 65 -0.28 2.46 -5.72
N HIS A 66 0.05 3.58 -6.36
CA HIS A 66 1.42 4.06 -6.52
C HIS A 66 1.44 5.59 -6.66
N TYR A 67 2.61 6.18 -6.45
CA TYR A 67 2.80 7.62 -6.64
C TYR A 67 3.86 7.90 -7.70
N GLN A 68 3.61 8.94 -8.49
CA GLN A 68 4.56 9.47 -9.46
C GLN A 68 4.71 10.97 -9.25
N VAL A 69 5.94 11.43 -9.34
CA VAL A 69 6.29 12.85 -9.29
C VAL A 69 7.02 13.16 -10.58
N PHE A 70 6.50 14.13 -11.35
CA PHE A 70 7.03 14.48 -12.66
C PHE A 70 7.85 15.77 -12.65
N ASP A 71 7.68 16.60 -11.62
CA ASP A 71 8.34 17.87 -11.47
C ASP A 71 9.44 17.84 -10.42
N GLU A 72 10.56 18.56 -10.66
CA GLU A 72 11.62 18.79 -9.68
C GLU A 72 11.24 19.80 -8.59
N LYS A 73 10.01 20.33 -8.63
CA LYS A 73 9.49 21.26 -7.62
C LYS A 73 9.44 20.64 -6.24
N GLU A 74 9.42 21.49 -5.22
CA GLU A 74 9.26 21.04 -3.85
C GLU A 74 7.81 20.61 -3.61
N ASN A 75 7.55 19.32 -3.84
CA ASN A 75 6.24 18.73 -3.58
C ASN A 75 6.14 18.37 -2.09
N LYS A 76 5.01 18.71 -1.46
CA LYS A 76 4.71 18.37 -0.06
C LYS A 76 3.28 17.87 0.07
N ALA A 77 3.10 16.81 0.81
CA ALA A 77 1.76 16.29 1.14
C ALA A 77 1.72 15.75 2.58
N ILE A 78 0.54 15.77 3.15
CA ILE A 78 0.22 15.03 4.37
C ILE A 78 -0.26 13.66 3.96
N PHE A 79 0.37 12.64 4.51
CA PHE A 79 -0.06 11.25 4.44
C PHE A 79 -0.63 10.85 5.80
N LEU A 80 -1.86 10.33 5.78
CA LEU A 80 -2.55 9.86 6.97
C LEU A 80 -2.87 8.38 6.77
N TYR A 81 -2.44 7.53 7.70
CA TYR A 81 -2.71 6.10 7.70
C TYR A 81 -3.65 5.77 8.84
N ILE A 82 -4.75 5.11 8.53
CA ILE A 82 -5.80 4.77 9.49
C ILE A 82 -6.03 3.26 9.46
N ASP A 83 -5.76 2.58 10.58
CA ASP A 83 -6.12 1.18 10.74
C ASP A 83 -7.66 1.06 10.71
N PRO A 84 -8.25 0.27 9.79
CA PRO A 84 -9.69 0.07 9.72
C PRO A 84 -10.31 -0.41 11.04
N ALA A 85 -9.55 -1.12 11.87
CA ALA A 85 -10.03 -1.62 13.15
C ALA A 85 -10.47 -0.51 14.11
N VAL A 86 -9.88 0.70 14.01
CA VAL A 86 -10.29 1.85 14.84
C VAL A 86 -11.59 2.49 14.34
N LEU A 87 -12.08 2.11 13.17
CA LEU A 87 -13.26 2.65 12.50
C LEU A 87 -14.37 1.60 12.36
N SER A 88 -14.69 0.91 13.46
CA SER A 88 -15.63 -0.23 13.47
C SER A 88 -16.97 0.04 12.80
N GLY A 89 -17.46 1.29 12.83
CA GLY A 89 -18.71 1.70 12.18
C GLY A 89 -18.66 1.67 10.64
N PHE A 90 -17.47 1.57 10.02
CA PHE A 90 -17.28 1.58 8.56
C PHE A 90 -16.67 0.29 8.03
N LEU A 91 -16.41 -0.70 8.89
CA LEU A 91 -15.71 -1.92 8.48
C LEU A 91 -16.38 -2.66 7.33
N LYS A 92 -17.70 -2.75 7.34
CA LYS A 92 -18.48 -3.43 6.31
C LYS A 92 -18.35 -2.70 4.97
N GLU A 93 -18.51 -1.40 4.98
CA GLU A 93 -18.41 -0.54 3.81
C GLU A 93 -17.00 -0.58 3.22
N LEU A 94 -15.98 -0.51 4.06
CA LEU A 94 -14.56 -0.60 3.67
C LEU A 94 -14.18 -1.96 3.08
N GLN A 95 -14.89 -3.04 3.44
CA GLN A 95 -14.67 -4.37 2.85
C GLN A 95 -15.33 -4.51 1.47
N ILE A 96 -16.50 -3.90 1.28
CA ILE A 96 -17.34 -4.11 0.09
C ILE A 96 -17.04 -3.07 -0.99
N TYR A 97 -16.84 -1.81 -0.60
CA TYR A 97 -16.78 -0.69 -1.54
C TYR A 97 -15.37 -0.13 -1.73
N SER A 98 -15.20 0.54 -2.85
CA SER A 98 -14.04 1.38 -3.16
C SER A 98 -14.51 2.68 -3.81
N PRO A 99 -13.82 3.80 -3.61
CA PRO A 99 -14.10 5.02 -4.35
C PRO A 99 -14.04 4.79 -5.86
N LYS A 100 -15.06 5.26 -6.58
CA LYS A 100 -15.04 5.24 -8.05
C LYS A 100 -13.95 6.14 -8.61
N ASN A 101 -13.78 7.31 -8.00
CA ASN A 101 -12.65 8.21 -8.20
C ASN A 101 -12.04 8.50 -6.82
N PRO A 102 -10.80 8.09 -6.55
CA PRO A 102 -10.19 8.28 -5.24
C PRO A 102 -9.80 9.74 -4.94
N VAL A 103 -9.85 10.63 -5.94
CA VAL A 103 -9.37 12.01 -5.83
C VAL A 103 -10.55 13.00 -5.83
N LEU A 104 -10.56 13.89 -4.85
CA LEU A 104 -11.39 15.10 -4.82
C LEU A 104 -10.51 16.31 -5.13
N LYS A 105 -10.96 17.12 -6.08
CA LYS A 105 -10.33 18.41 -6.37
C LYS A 105 -10.61 19.41 -5.27
N LYS A 106 -9.70 20.34 -5.06
CA LYS A 106 -9.70 21.34 -3.98
C LYS A 106 -11.07 21.98 -3.73
N GLU A 107 -11.76 22.34 -4.80
CA GLU A 107 -13.09 22.97 -4.74
C GLU A 107 -14.19 22.06 -4.20
N ASN A 108 -13.98 20.75 -4.21
CA ASN A 108 -14.92 19.73 -3.74
C ASN A 108 -14.51 19.13 -2.39
N VAL A 109 -13.37 19.54 -1.82
CA VAL A 109 -12.94 19.06 -0.51
C VAL A 109 -13.63 19.86 0.58
N HIS A 110 -14.45 19.19 1.39
CA HIS A 110 -15.14 19.86 2.48
C HIS A 110 -14.15 20.44 3.50
N PRO A 111 -14.36 21.69 4.00
CA PRO A 111 -13.45 22.32 4.96
C PRO A 111 -13.18 21.50 6.23
N GLU A 112 -14.19 20.76 6.73
CA GLU A 112 -14.04 19.88 7.90
C GLU A 112 -13.08 18.70 7.64
N VAL A 113 -12.99 18.20 6.39
CA VAL A 113 -12.01 17.17 6.02
C VAL A 113 -10.61 17.75 6.14
N VAL A 114 -10.40 18.95 5.59
CA VAL A 114 -9.10 19.64 5.67
C VAL A 114 -8.73 19.94 7.13
N HIS A 115 -9.72 20.39 7.93
CA HIS A 115 -9.52 20.62 9.36
C HIS A 115 -9.10 19.34 10.09
N ALA A 116 -9.81 18.24 9.85
CA ALA A 116 -9.53 16.96 10.48
C ALA A 116 -8.11 16.44 10.15
N ILE A 117 -7.70 16.51 8.88
CA ILE A 117 -6.36 16.11 8.45
C ILE A 117 -5.28 16.97 9.14
N LYS A 118 -5.46 18.30 9.13
CA LYS A 118 -4.51 19.21 9.76
C LYS A 118 -4.45 19.02 11.27
N PHE A 119 -5.58 18.78 11.92
CA PHE A 119 -5.64 18.51 13.36
C PHE A 119 -4.83 17.26 13.71
N LEU A 120 -5.07 16.13 13.01
CA LEU A 120 -4.35 14.88 13.25
C LEU A 120 -2.85 15.03 13.00
N MET A 121 -2.46 15.79 11.97
CA MET A 121 -1.06 16.08 11.69
C MET A 121 -0.37 16.93 12.77
N GLN A 122 -1.07 17.90 13.33
CA GLN A 122 -0.52 18.83 14.34
C GLN A 122 -0.56 18.28 15.76
N ASN A 123 -1.38 17.26 16.03
CA ASN A 123 -1.58 16.69 17.35
C ASN A 123 -1.36 15.16 17.38
N PRO A 124 -0.14 14.68 17.09
CA PRO A 124 0.14 13.24 17.02
C PRO A 124 -0.09 12.51 18.35
N GLU A 125 0.02 13.25 19.48
CA GLU A 125 -0.18 12.74 20.84
C GLU A 125 -1.62 12.92 21.36
N CYS A 126 -2.59 13.25 20.49
CA CYS A 126 -3.98 13.37 20.95
C CYS A 126 -4.55 12.02 21.39
N THR A 127 -5.58 12.04 22.22
CA THR A 127 -6.18 10.80 22.71
C THR A 127 -6.71 9.94 21.57
N PRO A 128 -6.65 8.60 21.66
CA PRO A 128 -7.15 7.70 20.62
C PRO A 128 -8.62 7.96 20.24
N ILE A 129 -9.45 8.31 21.22
CA ILE A 129 -10.87 8.66 20.99
C ILE A 129 -11.00 9.91 20.11
N LEU A 130 -10.19 10.92 20.36
CA LEU A 130 -10.20 12.15 19.57
C LEU A 130 -9.68 11.92 18.15
N ALA A 131 -8.57 11.18 18.02
CA ALA A 131 -8.04 10.78 16.72
C ALA A 131 -9.09 9.99 15.90
N GLN A 132 -9.77 9.05 16.54
CA GLN A 132 -10.86 8.27 15.93
C GLN A 132 -12.02 9.17 15.47
N ALA A 133 -12.43 10.16 16.26
CA ALA A 133 -13.51 11.08 15.89
C ALA A 133 -13.16 11.89 14.64
N TYR A 134 -11.94 12.40 14.53
CA TYR A 134 -11.49 13.12 13.33
C TYR A 134 -11.37 12.19 12.10
N ALA A 135 -10.91 10.96 12.27
CA ALA A 135 -10.88 9.99 11.19
C ALA A 135 -12.30 9.60 10.71
N GLN A 136 -13.27 9.50 11.63
CA GLN A 136 -14.68 9.29 11.29
C GLN A 136 -15.28 10.47 10.51
N ILE A 137 -14.93 11.71 10.84
CA ILE A 137 -15.34 12.89 10.07
C ILE A 137 -14.85 12.77 8.62
N ILE A 138 -13.58 12.44 8.42
CA ILE A 138 -13.03 12.24 7.06
C ILE A 138 -13.84 11.20 6.29
N LEU A 139 -14.07 10.02 6.87
CA LEU A 139 -14.81 8.95 6.18
C LEU A 139 -16.28 9.30 5.94
N ALA A 140 -16.93 9.99 6.88
CA ALA A 140 -18.32 10.40 6.71
C ALA A 140 -18.49 11.30 5.48
N TYR A 141 -17.60 12.28 5.28
CA TYR A 141 -17.61 13.10 4.08
C TYR A 141 -17.23 12.31 2.82
N VAL A 142 -16.24 11.43 2.90
CA VAL A 142 -15.85 10.56 1.77
C VAL A 142 -17.01 9.71 1.27
N PHE A 143 -17.77 9.07 2.16
CA PHE A 143 -18.94 8.27 1.78
C PHE A 143 -20.12 9.11 1.30
N THR A 144 -20.16 10.39 1.63
CA THR A 144 -21.20 11.33 1.17
C THR A 144 -20.87 11.94 -0.20
N GLU A 145 -19.61 12.32 -0.39
CA GLU A 145 -19.18 13.13 -1.54
C GLU A 145 -18.63 12.27 -2.71
N ILE A 146 -18.09 11.09 -2.42
CA ILE A 146 -17.48 10.23 -3.42
C ILE A 146 -18.41 9.07 -3.77
N PRO A 147 -18.82 8.91 -5.05
CA PRO A 147 -19.53 7.72 -5.49
C PRO A 147 -18.72 6.45 -5.24
N MET A 148 -19.34 5.47 -4.58
CA MET A 148 -18.73 4.18 -4.29
C MET A 148 -19.09 3.14 -5.35
N ILE A 149 -18.16 2.24 -5.63
CA ILE A 149 -18.39 1.06 -6.47
C ILE A 149 -18.11 -0.20 -5.66
N ASP A 150 -18.76 -1.30 -6.00
CA ASP A 150 -18.43 -2.59 -5.42
C ASP A 150 -17.00 -2.98 -5.84
N LYS A 151 -16.15 -3.34 -4.88
CA LYS A 151 -14.78 -3.81 -5.16
C LYS A 151 -14.75 -4.96 -6.16
N LYS A 152 -15.77 -5.80 -6.18
CA LYS A 152 -15.90 -6.90 -7.15
C LYS A 152 -16.07 -6.40 -8.59
N SER A 153 -16.57 -5.18 -8.78
CA SER A 153 -16.72 -4.58 -10.12
C SER A 153 -15.43 -4.02 -10.69
N LEU A 154 -14.37 -3.94 -9.91
CA LEU A 154 -13.04 -3.54 -10.36
C LEU A 154 -12.38 -4.57 -11.31
N GLY A 155 -13.08 -5.65 -11.65
CA GLY A 155 -12.80 -6.57 -12.75
C GLY A 155 -11.51 -7.37 -12.56
N SER A 156 -10.67 -7.42 -13.59
CA SER A 156 -9.40 -8.18 -13.61
C SER A 156 -8.42 -7.83 -12.47
N ASN A 157 -8.74 -6.82 -11.67
CA ASN A 157 -8.06 -6.52 -10.43
C ASN A 157 -8.27 -7.61 -9.37
N ASP A 158 -9.36 -8.39 -9.41
CA ASP A 158 -9.57 -9.49 -8.45
C ASP A 158 -8.44 -10.50 -8.50
N LEU A 159 -7.99 -10.88 -9.70
CA LEU A 159 -6.87 -11.81 -9.83
C LEU A 159 -5.55 -11.21 -9.34
N ILE A 160 -5.28 -9.95 -9.69
CA ILE A 160 -4.08 -9.25 -9.24
C ILE A 160 -4.12 -9.10 -7.72
N TYR A 161 -5.24 -8.61 -7.21
CA TYR A 161 -5.47 -8.42 -5.78
C TYR A 161 -5.33 -9.74 -5.01
N ASN A 162 -6.08 -10.78 -5.38
CA ASN A 162 -6.03 -12.09 -4.74
C ASN A 162 -4.62 -12.70 -4.80
N SER A 163 -3.90 -12.46 -5.90
CA SER A 163 -2.52 -12.94 -6.06
C SER A 163 -1.56 -12.24 -5.10
N VAL A 164 -1.70 -10.93 -4.96
CA VAL A 164 -0.85 -10.13 -4.07
C VAL A 164 -1.17 -10.45 -2.61
N GLU A 165 -2.45 -10.51 -2.27
CA GLU A 165 -2.90 -10.88 -0.92
C GLU A 165 -2.45 -12.28 -0.54
N TYR A 166 -2.57 -13.25 -1.46
CA TYR A 166 -2.07 -14.60 -1.24
C TYR A 166 -0.58 -14.62 -0.92
N ILE A 167 0.22 -13.92 -1.72
CA ILE A 167 1.67 -13.84 -1.48
C ILE A 167 1.96 -13.12 -0.17
N ALA A 168 1.30 -12.00 0.12
CA ALA A 168 1.49 -11.25 1.35
C ALA A 168 1.21 -12.09 2.61
N LYS A 169 0.19 -12.95 2.57
CA LYS A 169 -0.16 -13.86 3.68
C LYS A 169 0.77 -15.06 3.82
N ASN A 170 1.31 -15.56 2.69
CA ASN A 170 2.00 -16.85 2.64
C ASN A 170 3.48 -16.76 2.23
N PHE A 171 4.08 -15.56 2.07
CA PHE A 171 5.44 -15.43 1.55
C PHE A 171 6.53 -16.11 2.38
N ARG A 172 6.25 -16.33 3.68
CA ARG A 172 7.16 -17.03 4.60
C ARG A 172 7.16 -18.53 4.39
N ASP A 173 6.07 -19.06 3.84
CA ASP A 173 5.90 -20.47 3.59
C ASP A 173 6.52 -20.90 2.26
N GLU A 174 6.61 -22.21 2.06
CA GLU A 174 6.99 -22.79 0.77
C GLU A 174 5.79 -22.69 -0.19
N ILE A 175 5.78 -21.65 -1.02
CA ILE A 175 4.76 -21.44 -2.04
C ILE A 175 5.34 -21.51 -3.45
N SER A 176 4.60 -22.15 -4.36
CA SER A 176 4.90 -22.22 -5.78
C SER A 176 3.80 -21.60 -6.62
N LEU A 177 4.09 -21.29 -7.88
CA LEU A 177 3.08 -20.80 -8.81
C LEU A 177 1.93 -21.80 -8.99
N GLU A 178 2.24 -23.11 -8.98
CA GLU A 178 1.27 -24.19 -9.08
C GLU A 178 0.35 -24.25 -7.87
N LYS A 179 0.92 -24.20 -6.65
CA LYS A 179 0.16 -24.20 -5.41
C LYS A 179 -0.75 -22.98 -5.33
N MET A 180 -0.21 -21.81 -5.62
CA MET A 180 -0.98 -20.56 -5.64
C MET A 180 -2.13 -20.61 -6.67
N ALA A 181 -1.87 -21.12 -7.88
CA ALA A 181 -2.90 -21.27 -8.91
C ALA A 181 -4.01 -22.22 -8.47
N PHE A 182 -3.65 -23.34 -7.82
CA PHE A 182 -4.61 -24.29 -7.25
C PHE A 182 -5.47 -23.65 -6.17
N ASP A 183 -4.85 -22.98 -5.20
CA ASP A 183 -5.53 -22.33 -4.06
C ASP A 183 -6.47 -21.19 -4.50
N LEU A 184 -6.11 -20.47 -5.57
CA LEU A 184 -6.93 -19.42 -6.17
C LEU A 184 -7.96 -19.92 -7.18
N GLY A 185 -7.99 -21.23 -7.47
CA GLY A 185 -8.93 -21.83 -8.43
C GLY A 185 -8.72 -21.39 -9.88
N ILE A 186 -7.50 -21.09 -10.28
CA ILE A 186 -7.16 -20.57 -11.62
C ILE A 186 -6.05 -21.38 -12.27
N SER A 187 -5.93 -21.26 -13.60
CA SER A 187 -4.84 -21.90 -14.34
C SER A 187 -3.49 -21.23 -14.06
N LYS A 188 -2.43 -22.03 -13.85
CA LYS A 188 -1.06 -21.50 -13.71
C LYS A 188 -0.61 -20.65 -14.90
N TYR A 189 -1.13 -20.91 -16.09
CA TYR A 189 -0.81 -20.12 -17.29
C TYR A 189 -1.42 -18.71 -17.23
N VAL A 190 -2.66 -18.60 -16.71
CA VAL A 190 -3.31 -17.32 -16.48
C VAL A 190 -2.53 -16.52 -15.44
N LEU A 191 -2.18 -17.15 -14.32
CA LEU A 191 -1.40 -16.55 -13.25
C LEU A 191 -0.01 -16.10 -13.73
N SER A 192 0.72 -16.97 -14.46
CA SER A 192 2.03 -16.64 -15.04
C SER A 192 1.96 -15.45 -15.99
N ARG A 193 0.92 -15.39 -16.85
CA ARG A 193 0.69 -14.29 -17.78
C ARG A 193 0.37 -12.99 -17.04
N MET A 194 -0.43 -13.08 -15.97
CA MET A 194 -0.73 -11.93 -15.12
C MET A 194 0.56 -11.36 -14.52
N PHE A 195 1.45 -12.18 -13.92
CA PHE A 195 2.73 -11.70 -13.38
C PHE A 195 3.59 -11.04 -14.47
N ALA A 196 3.70 -11.65 -15.64
CA ALA A 196 4.49 -11.11 -16.74
C ALA A 196 3.94 -9.78 -17.26
N LYS A 197 2.59 -9.67 -17.40
CA LYS A 197 1.91 -8.48 -17.96
C LYS A 197 1.83 -7.33 -16.96
N THR A 198 1.48 -7.64 -15.70
CA THR A 198 1.21 -6.61 -14.68
C THR A 198 2.48 -6.19 -13.93
N PHE A 199 3.32 -7.17 -13.54
CA PHE A 199 4.51 -6.89 -12.73
C PHE A 199 5.81 -6.94 -13.52
N HIS A 200 5.75 -7.25 -14.82
CA HIS A 200 6.90 -7.36 -15.71
C HIS A 200 8.00 -8.29 -15.17
N CYS A 201 7.60 -9.31 -14.41
CA CYS A 201 8.49 -10.31 -13.84
C CYS A 201 7.76 -11.66 -13.68
N ASN A 202 8.51 -12.74 -13.40
CA ASN A 202 7.91 -14.02 -13.05
C ASN A 202 7.55 -14.07 -11.54
N PHE A 203 6.74 -15.08 -11.16
CA PHE A 203 6.30 -15.34 -9.80
C PHE A 203 7.47 -15.38 -8.80
N ASN A 204 8.53 -16.13 -9.10
CA ASN A 204 9.66 -16.29 -8.18
C ASN A 204 10.40 -14.96 -7.95
N LYS A 205 10.56 -14.17 -8.99
CA LYS A 205 11.19 -12.83 -8.87
C LYS A 205 10.32 -11.90 -8.03
N TYR A 206 9.00 -11.97 -8.19
CA TYR A 206 8.04 -11.23 -7.40
C TYR A 206 8.08 -11.64 -5.92
N LEU A 207 7.94 -12.95 -5.63
CA LEU A 207 8.00 -13.51 -4.28
C LEU A 207 9.31 -13.14 -3.57
N ASN A 208 10.45 -13.33 -4.26
CA ASN A 208 11.74 -12.93 -3.70
C ASN A 208 11.80 -11.43 -3.39
N GLY A 209 11.17 -10.60 -4.19
CA GLY A 209 11.07 -9.17 -3.92
C GLY A 209 10.31 -8.84 -2.65
N VAL A 210 9.17 -9.51 -2.41
CA VAL A 210 8.38 -9.38 -1.16
C VAL A 210 9.20 -9.83 0.05
N ARG A 211 9.85 -11.00 -0.05
CA ARG A 211 10.74 -11.54 0.99
C ARG A 211 11.89 -10.60 1.33
N LEU A 212 12.51 -9.99 0.31
CA LEU A 212 13.60 -9.04 0.51
C LEU A 212 13.15 -7.74 1.18
N ASN A 213 11.97 -7.23 0.88
CA ASN A 213 11.44 -6.04 1.55
C ASN A 213 11.26 -6.30 3.05
N TYR A 214 10.72 -7.49 3.41
CA TYR A 214 10.59 -7.88 4.80
C TYR A 214 11.97 -8.04 5.47
N ALA A 215 12.94 -8.63 4.76
CA ALA A 215 14.30 -8.81 5.26
C ALA A 215 14.98 -7.47 5.57
N VAL A 216 14.80 -6.46 4.72
CA VAL A 216 15.33 -5.10 4.97
C VAL A 216 14.73 -4.51 6.23
N GLY A 217 13.41 -4.56 6.39
CA GLY A 217 12.76 -4.11 7.62
C GLY A 217 13.28 -4.83 8.88
N ALA A 218 13.55 -6.14 8.80
CA ALA A 218 14.13 -6.90 9.89
C ALA A 218 15.60 -6.51 10.18
N LEU A 219 16.42 -6.30 9.13
CA LEU A 219 17.81 -5.85 9.28
C LEU A 219 17.92 -4.48 9.95
N GLU A 220 16.98 -3.57 9.64
CA GLU A 220 16.97 -2.20 10.18
C GLU A 220 16.43 -2.12 11.63
N ASN A 221 15.49 -3.01 12.00
CA ASN A 221 14.71 -2.86 13.23
C ASN A 221 14.95 -3.98 14.27
N THR A 222 15.78 -4.99 13.98
CA THR A 222 16.07 -6.10 14.92
C THR A 222 17.58 -6.32 15.09
N GLN A 223 17.93 -7.13 16.07
CA GLN A 223 19.31 -7.63 16.30
C GLN A 223 19.45 -9.09 15.86
N ASP A 224 18.53 -9.58 15.04
CA ASP A 224 18.53 -10.96 14.60
C ASP A 224 19.72 -11.27 13.67
N THR A 225 20.15 -12.52 13.71
CA THR A 225 21.21 -12.95 12.78
C THR A 225 20.69 -13.00 11.34
N ILE A 226 21.57 -12.73 10.39
CA ILE A 226 21.25 -12.83 8.95
C ILE A 226 20.64 -14.19 8.61
N THR A 227 21.05 -15.26 9.28
CA THR A 227 20.51 -16.61 9.08
C THR A 227 19.06 -16.70 9.56
N ASN A 228 18.73 -16.16 10.73
CA ASN A 228 17.36 -16.11 11.22
C ASN A 228 16.47 -15.26 10.33
N ILE A 229 16.91 -14.06 9.97
CA ILE A 229 16.18 -13.17 9.05
C ILE A 229 15.91 -13.89 7.73
N CYS A 230 16.90 -14.58 7.15
CA CYS A 230 16.75 -15.36 5.93
C CYS A 230 15.62 -16.41 6.05
N LEU A 231 15.59 -17.18 7.13
CA LEU A 231 14.59 -18.22 7.36
C LEU A 231 13.20 -17.63 7.61
N GLU A 232 13.10 -16.61 8.45
CA GLU A 232 11.84 -15.92 8.76
C GLU A 232 11.22 -15.22 7.56
N CYS A 233 12.04 -14.81 6.60
CA CYS A 233 11.57 -14.27 5.33
C CYS A 233 11.16 -15.34 4.32
N GLY A 234 11.23 -16.64 4.68
CA GLY A 234 10.82 -17.75 3.83
C GLY A 234 11.81 -18.15 2.75
N PHE A 235 13.09 -17.75 2.83
CA PHE A 235 14.10 -18.27 1.93
C PHE A 235 14.57 -19.66 2.36
N GLU A 236 14.57 -20.59 1.44
CA GLU A 236 14.99 -21.98 1.67
C GLU A 236 16.50 -22.11 1.96
N SER A 237 17.30 -21.15 1.50
CA SER A 237 18.75 -21.14 1.72
C SER A 237 19.34 -19.74 1.78
N GLN A 238 20.32 -19.56 2.65
CA GLN A 238 21.09 -18.35 2.76
C GLN A 238 21.85 -18.01 1.45
N ARG A 239 22.22 -19.02 0.67
CA ARG A 239 22.83 -18.81 -0.65
C ARG A 239 21.89 -18.09 -1.61
N THR A 240 20.63 -18.52 -1.69
CA THR A 240 19.60 -17.86 -2.52
C THR A 240 19.33 -16.46 -2.02
N PHE A 241 19.15 -16.28 -0.70
CA PHE A 241 18.95 -14.99 -0.06
C PHE A 241 20.05 -14.00 -0.41
N ASN A 242 21.32 -14.36 -0.14
CA ASN A 242 22.46 -13.48 -0.41
C ASN A 242 22.57 -13.11 -1.90
N ARG A 243 22.32 -14.07 -2.79
CA ARG A 243 22.37 -13.84 -4.24
C ARG A 243 21.31 -12.81 -4.66
N VAL A 244 20.03 -13.01 -4.28
CA VAL A 244 18.94 -12.10 -4.69
C VAL A 244 19.02 -10.76 -3.99
N PHE A 245 19.51 -10.71 -2.75
CA PHE A 245 19.77 -9.49 -2.02
C PHE A 245 20.83 -8.63 -2.74
N LYS A 246 21.99 -9.23 -3.06
CA LYS A 246 23.07 -8.55 -3.79
C LYS A 246 22.65 -8.13 -5.20
N GLU A 247 21.83 -8.94 -5.88
CA GLU A 247 21.28 -8.60 -7.19
C GLU A 247 20.44 -7.32 -7.14
N ARG A 248 19.65 -7.14 -6.08
CA ARG A 248 18.73 -6.00 -5.90
C ARG A 248 19.41 -4.77 -5.33
N TYR A 249 20.15 -4.92 -4.24
CA TYR A 249 20.71 -3.79 -3.47
C TYR A 249 22.18 -3.49 -3.80
N LYS A 250 22.85 -4.32 -4.60
CA LYS A 250 24.25 -4.22 -5.03
C LYS A 250 25.28 -4.43 -3.91
N ILE A 251 24.84 -4.65 -2.69
CA ILE A 251 25.61 -4.99 -1.50
C ILE A 251 25.10 -6.28 -0.89
N THR A 252 25.85 -6.90 0.01
CA THR A 252 25.41 -8.09 0.75
C THR A 252 24.54 -7.71 1.94
N PRO A 253 23.72 -8.64 2.52
CA PRO A 253 22.97 -8.37 3.74
C PRO A 253 23.83 -7.98 4.94
N ARG A 254 25.12 -8.33 4.92
CA ARG A 254 26.06 -8.00 5.99
C ARG A 254 26.62 -6.59 5.86
N GLU A 255 26.67 -6.08 4.64
CA GLU A 255 27.14 -4.73 4.32
C GLU A 255 26.00 -3.70 4.37
N TYR A 256 24.76 -4.17 4.38
CA TYR A 256 23.57 -3.35 4.52
C TYR A 256 23.42 -2.87 5.96
#